data_42e4a1eb45e21381ce63f49c8b30dcaa
#
_entry.id   42e4a1eb45e21381ce63f49c8b30dcaa
#
_cell.length_a   1.000
_cell.length_b   1.000
_cell.length_c   1.000
_cell.angle_alpha   90.00
_cell.angle_beta   90.00
_cell.angle_gamma   90.00
#
_symmetry.space_group_name_H-M   'P 1'
#
loop_
_entity.id
_entity.type
_entity.pdbx_description
1 polymer ?
#
loop_
_entity_poly.entity_id
_entity_poly.type
_entity_poly.pdbx_seq_one_letter_code
_entity_poly.pdbx_strand_id
1 'polypeptide(L)'
;LCWRQGLSGWQPARAMPEFAEAFESGLPQDMPPIPLPEQLARMQSDDIDYRIVGNDMPFVEVELDPGESAVAEAGAMMYKDAAIEMGTVFGDGSRQEGGLMNKLLSAGRRIVTGESLFTTVFTHQGRGKARVAFAAPYPGTVLPLRLAEHGGCIICQKDSFLAGARGVRLGVFLQKRILTGLFGGEGFIMQKIEGDGWVFVHAG
;
A
#
# COMPACT_ATOMS: atom_id res chain seq x y z
N LEU A 1 -8.74 9.75 6.14
CA LEU A 1 -10.06 9.98 5.57
C LEU A 1 -10.91 8.73 5.76
N CYS A 2 -12.19 8.89 6.08
CA CYS A 2 -13.15 7.81 6.24
C CYS A 2 -14.39 8.09 5.40
N TRP A 3 -15.02 7.02 4.93
CA TRP A 3 -16.30 7.07 4.27
C TRP A 3 -17.21 5.97 4.82
N ARG A 4 -18.50 6.22 4.93
CA ARG A 4 -19.53 5.22 5.22
C ARG A 4 -20.80 5.53 4.43
N GLN A 5 -21.67 4.56 4.32
CA GLN A 5 -22.97 4.73 3.69
C GLN A 5 -23.75 5.88 4.36
N GLY A 6 -24.25 6.84 3.56
CA GLY A 6 -24.97 8.02 4.02
C GLY A 6 -24.13 9.29 4.15
N LEU A 7 -22.81 9.25 3.92
CA LEU A 7 -21.98 10.44 3.80
C LEU A 7 -21.95 10.92 2.34
N SER A 8 -21.97 12.24 2.17
CA SER A 8 -21.88 12.90 0.85
C SER A 8 -20.47 12.86 0.23
N GLY A 9 -19.46 12.37 0.97
CA GLY A 9 -18.06 12.28 0.53
C GLY A 9 -17.14 11.84 1.66
N TRP A 10 -15.85 11.76 1.33
CA TRP A 10 -14.78 11.41 2.26
C TRP A 10 -14.59 12.50 3.31
N GLN A 11 -14.54 12.11 4.58
CA GLN A 11 -14.34 13.03 5.69
C GLN A 11 -13.14 12.59 6.54
N PRO A 12 -12.45 13.55 7.22
CA PRO A 12 -11.45 13.20 8.21
C PRO A 12 -12.06 12.34 9.33
N ALA A 13 -11.38 11.28 9.74
CA ALA A 13 -11.86 10.39 10.81
C ALA A 13 -12.21 11.17 12.10
N ARG A 14 -11.42 12.21 12.44
CA ARG A 14 -11.68 13.08 13.60
C ARG A 14 -13.00 13.87 13.53
N ALA A 15 -13.59 14.02 12.35
CA ALA A 15 -14.86 14.71 12.19
C ALA A 15 -16.07 13.77 12.35
N MET A 16 -15.82 12.48 12.51
CA MET A 16 -16.87 11.47 12.66
C MET A 16 -17.10 11.18 14.16
N PRO A 17 -18.34 11.30 14.66
CA PRO A 17 -18.65 11.14 16.09
C PRO A 17 -18.20 9.80 16.67
N GLU A 18 -18.22 8.75 15.86
CA GLU A 18 -17.84 7.38 16.25
C GLU A 18 -16.36 7.27 16.63
N PHE A 19 -15.53 8.18 16.17
CA PHE A 19 -14.10 8.20 16.47
C PHE A 19 -13.69 9.28 17.47
N ALA A 20 -14.66 10.09 17.97
CA ALA A 20 -14.36 11.22 18.87
C ALA A 20 -13.59 10.77 20.12
N GLU A 21 -14.03 9.71 20.80
CA GLU A 21 -13.35 9.17 21.97
C GLU A 21 -11.91 8.70 21.68
N ALA A 22 -11.69 8.11 20.49
CA ALA A 22 -10.37 7.64 20.08
C ALA A 22 -9.38 8.80 19.88
N PHE A 23 -9.89 9.96 19.47
CA PHE A 23 -9.07 11.16 19.31
C PHE A 23 -8.90 11.97 20.59
N GLU A 24 -9.88 11.91 21.51
CA GLU A 24 -9.79 12.56 22.83
C GLU A 24 -8.86 11.80 23.78
N SER A 25 -8.79 10.49 23.70
CA SER A 25 -7.87 9.65 24.48
C SER A 25 -6.40 9.73 24.04
N GLY A 26 -6.11 10.51 23.02
CA GLY A 26 -4.79 10.62 22.40
C GLY A 26 -4.52 9.52 21.39
N LEU A 27 -3.52 9.74 20.54
CA LEU A 27 -3.06 8.72 19.59
C LEU A 27 -2.55 7.50 20.38
N PRO A 28 -2.86 6.26 19.95
CA PRO A 28 -2.34 5.06 20.58
C PRO A 28 -0.82 5.15 20.70
N GLN A 29 -0.26 4.88 21.87
CA GLN A 29 1.19 4.88 22.11
C GLN A 29 1.93 3.83 21.26
N ASP A 30 1.19 2.88 20.68
CA ASP A 30 1.69 1.82 19.83
C ASP A 30 1.68 2.17 18.33
N MET A 31 1.35 3.43 17.95
CA MET A 31 1.48 3.84 16.55
C MET A 31 2.96 3.81 16.15
N PRO A 32 3.29 3.17 15.01
CA PRO A 32 4.65 3.19 14.53
C PRO A 32 5.09 4.65 14.35
N PRO A 33 6.33 4.99 14.70
CA PRO A 33 6.83 6.35 14.54
C PRO A 33 6.70 6.76 13.07
N ILE A 34 6.22 7.99 12.85
CA ILE A 34 6.26 8.61 11.52
C ILE A 34 7.74 8.67 11.12
N PRO A 35 8.12 8.19 9.92
CA PRO A 35 9.51 8.22 9.49
C PRO A 35 10.07 9.65 9.56
N LEU A 36 11.25 9.81 10.10
CA LEU A 36 11.93 11.12 10.13
C LEU A 36 12.25 11.57 8.69
N PRO A 37 12.28 12.89 8.41
CA PRO A 37 12.60 13.42 7.08
C PRO A 37 13.88 12.85 6.48
N GLU A 38 14.89 12.55 7.31
CA GLU A 38 16.14 11.89 6.87
C GLU A 38 15.94 10.44 6.43
N GLN A 39 14.94 9.74 6.98
CA GLN A 39 14.60 8.38 6.56
C GLN A 39 13.82 8.41 5.24
N LEU A 40 12.97 9.41 5.05
CA LEU A 40 12.26 9.65 3.80
C LEU A 40 13.22 10.04 2.67
N ALA A 41 14.26 10.84 2.95
CA ALA A 41 15.27 11.22 1.96
C ALA A 41 16.09 10.03 1.39
N ARG A 42 16.06 8.88 2.07
CA ARG A 42 16.68 7.62 1.61
C ARG A 42 15.72 6.69 0.87
N MET A 43 14.45 7.04 0.83
CA MET A 43 13.40 6.27 0.19
C MET A 43 13.08 6.92 -1.15
N GLN A 44 13.79 6.51 -2.19
CA GLN A 44 13.51 7.00 -3.54
C GLN A 44 12.69 5.95 -4.27
N SER A 45 11.42 6.24 -4.44
CA SER A 45 10.50 5.45 -5.27
C SER A 45 10.67 5.81 -6.75
N ASP A 46 10.33 4.87 -7.63
CA ASP A 46 10.25 5.14 -9.06
C ASP A 46 9.13 6.17 -9.32
N ASP A 47 9.34 7.09 -10.25
CA ASP A 47 8.36 8.15 -10.59
C ASP A 47 7.47 7.66 -11.73
N ILE A 48 6.38 7.01 -11.38
CA ILE A 48 5.48 6.34 -12.31
C ILE A 48 4.33 7.25 -12.75
N ASP A 49 3.99 7.17 -14.03
CA ASP A 49 2.78 7.78 -14.59
C ASP A 49 1.58 6.82 -14.45
N TYR A 50 0.37 7.36 -14.34
CA TYR A 50 -0.82 6.53 -14.22
C TYR A 50 -2.07 7.18 -14.78
N ARG A 51 -3.10 6.37 -15.05
CA ARG A 51 -4.48 6.80 -15.25
C ARG A 51 -5.46 5.85 -14.59
N ILE A 52 -6.56 6.37 -14.08
CA ILE A 52 -7.68 5.57 -13.56
C ILE A 52 -8.74 5.49 -14.64
N VAL A 53 -9.21 4.28 -14.91
CA VAL A 53 -10.18 3.98 -15.98
C VAL A 53 -11.36 3.23 -15.39
N GLY A 54 -12.58 3.63 -15.78
CA GLY A 54 -13.84 3.03 -15.29
C GLY A 54 -14.46 3.82 -14.15
N ASN A 55 -15.72 3.53 -13.84
CA ASN A 55 -16.50 4.19 -12.80
C ASN A 55 -16.88 3.23 -11.67
N ASP A 56 -17.69 2.20 -11.96
CA ASP A 56 -18.20 1.30 -10.93
C ASP A 56 -17.18 0.25 -10.49
N MET A 57 -16.34 -0.19 -11.43
CA MET A 57 -15.20 -1.08 -11.20
C MET A 57 -13.95 -0.48 -11.84
N PRO A 58 -13.39 0.57 -11.22
CA PRO A 58 -12.22 1.23 -11.77
C PRO A 58 -10.98 0.36 -11.65
N PHE A 59 -10.08 0.53 -12.60
CA PHE A 59 -8.73 0.01 -12.53
C PHE A 59 -7.71 1.12 -12.73
N VAL A 60 -6.50 0.92 -12.23
CA VAL A 60 -5.37 1.80 -12.50
C VAL A 60 -4.50 1.19 -13.59
N GLU A 61 -4.21 1.96 -14.61
CA GLU A 61 -3.18 1.66 -15.59
C GLU A 61 -1.95 2.50 -15.26
N VAL A 62 -0.85 1.82 -14.98
CA VAL A 62 0.45 2.42 -14.69
C VAL A 62 1.31 2.36 -15.96
N GLU A 63 1.91 3.49 -16.33
CA GLU A 63 2.84 3.61 -17.43
C GLU A 63 4.26 3.72 -16.86
N LEU A 64 5.16 2.85 -17.34
CA LEU A 64 6.52 2.71 -16.87
C LEU A 64 7.50 3.12 -17.97
N ASP A 65 8.46 3.94 -17.63
CA ASP A 65 9.64 4.20 -18.43
C ASP A 65 10.65 3.03 -18.34
N PRO A 66 11.60 2.90 -19.28
CA PRO A 66 12.60 1.83 -19.25
C PRO A 66 13.37 1.77 -17.93
N GLY A 67 13.31 0.62 -17.25
CA GLY A 67 13.95 0.37 -15.97
C GLY A 67 13.08 0.69 -14.74
N GLU A 68 11.97 1.39 -14.90
CA GLU A 68 11.01 1.61 -13.82
C GLU A 68 10.21 0.35 -13.48
N SER A 69 9.68 0.34 -12.27
CA SER A 69 8.92 -0.80 -11.78
C SER A 69 7.72 -0.34 -10.94
N ALA A 70 6.65 -1.09 -11.05
CA ALA A 70 5.52 -1.06 -10.13
C ALA A 70 5.54 -2.28 -9.22
N VAL A 71 4.94 -2.15 -8.06
CA VAL A 71 4.67 -3.26 -7.13
C VAL A 71 3.17 -3.38 -6.96
N ALA A 72 2.68 -4.62 -6.85
CA ALA A 72 1.26 -4.85 -6.65
C ALA A 72 1.02 -6.07 -5.77
N GLU A 73 -0.19 -6.14 -5.21
CA GLU A 73 -0.67 -7.32 -4.52
C GLU A 73 -0.85 -8.49 -5.50
N ALA A 74 -0.67 -9.71 -4.98
CA ALA A 74 -0.85 -10.91 -5.79
C ALA A 74 -2.29 -10.99 -6.31
N GLY A 75 -2.44 -11.17 -7.63
CA GLY A 75 -3.76 -11.28 -8.27
C GLY A 75 -4.41 -9.97 -8.71
N ALA A 76 -3.82 -8.81 -8.38
CA ALA A 76 -4.36 -7.51 -8.80
C ALA A 76 -4.15 -7.20 -10.29
N MET A 77 -3.18 -7.83 -10.95
CA MET A 77 -2.86 -7.57 -12.35
C MET A 77 -3.98 -8.00 -13.29
N MET A 78 -4.44 -7.09 -14.13
CA MET A 78 -5.38 -7.37 -15.23
C MET A 78 -4.65 -7.74 -16.53
N TYR A 79 -3.72 -6.89 -16.95
CA TYR A 79 -2.89 -7.08 -18.14
C TYR A 79 -1.58 -6.32 -18.01
N LYS A 80 -0.63 -6.66 -18.83
CA LYS A 80 0.64 -5.96 -18.98
C LYS A 80 1.16 -6.07 -20.41
N ASP A 81 1.96 -5.10 -20.83
CA ASP A 81 2.71 -5.17 -22.09
C ASP A 81 3.79 -6.26 -22.00
N ALA A 82 4.15 -6.81 -23.16
CA ALA A 82 5.14 -7.88 -23.25
C ALA A 82 6.54 -7.46 -22.77
N ALA A 83 6.85 -6.16 -22.82
CA ALA A 83 8.10 -5.59 -22.35
C ALA A 83 8.22 -5.50 -20.82
N ILE A 84 7.16 -5.79 -20.08
CA ILE A 84 7.16 -5.79 -18.62
C ILE A 84 7.39 -7.21 -18.12
N GLU A 85 8.45 -7.41 -17.35
CA GLU A 85 8.74 -8.65 -16.64
C GLU A 85 8.10 -8.65 -15.25
N MET A 86 7.59 -9.82 -14.85
CA MET A 86 6.94 -10.03 -13.57
C MET A 86 7.82 -10.92 -12.70
N GLY A 87 8.12 -10.47 -11.50
CA GLY A 87 8.86 -11.22 -10.49
C GLY A 87 8.19 -11.16 -9.13
N THR A 88 8.17 -12.28 -8.40
CA THR A 88 7.65 -12.30 -7.03
C THR A 88 8.79 -12.01 -6.05
N VAL A 89 8.57 -11.05 -5.15
CA VAL A 89 9.49 -10.71 -4.08
C VAL A 89 8.86 -11.08 -2.75
N PHE A 90 9.61 -11.87 -1.98
CA PHE A 90 9.26 -12.17 -0.59
C PHE A 90 9.68 -10.98 0.28
N GLY A 91 8.73 -10.26 0.85
CA GLY A 91 8.99 -9.13 1.73
C GLY A 91 8.17 -7.89 1.40
N ASP A 92 8.63 -6.76 1.89
CA ASP A 92 7.93 -5.47 1.85
C ASP A 92 8.00 -4.71 0.51
N GLY A 93 8.56 -5.31 -0.54
CA GLY A 93 8.69 -4.65 -1.86
C GLY A 93 9.85 -3.65 -1.98
N SER A 94 10.60 -3.39 -0.91
CA SER A 94 11.73 -2.45 -0.93
C SER A 94 12.89 -2.97 -1.79
N ARG A 95 13.68 -2.05 -2.38
CA ARG A 95 14.96 -2.38 -3.01
C ARG A 95 15.91 -2.90 -1.95
N GLN A 96 16.10 -4.21 -1.85
CA GLN A 96 17.13 -4.79 -0.98
C GLN A 96 18.42 -5.04 -1.78
N GLU A 97 19.41 -4.20 -1.56
CA GLU A 97 20.80 -4.53 -1.84
C GLU A 97 21.33 -5.44 -0.72
N GLY A 98 21.21 -6.75 -0.89
CA GLY A 98 21.71 -7.70 0.11
C GLY A 98 21.70 -9.14 -0.36
N GLY A 99 22.80 -9.85 -0.11
CA GLY A 99 23.04 -11.21 -0.56
C GLY A 99 21.99 -12.25 -0.08
N LEU A 100 21.95 -13.38 -0.80
CA LEU A 100 20.97 -14.48 -0.65
C LEU A 100 20.79 -14.98 0.81
N MET A 101 21.82 -14.90 1.63
CA MET A 101 21.85 -15.41 3.00
C MET A 101 21.04 -14.54 3.98
N ASN A 102 21.06 -13.21 3.79
CA ASN A 102 20.24 -12.29 4.61
C ASN A 102 18.74 -12.39 4.24
N LYS A 103 18.42 -12.79 3.00
CA LYS A 103 17.04 -13.03 2.56
C LYS A 103 16.41 -14.25 3.25
N LEU A 104 17.17 -15.32 3.46
CA LEU A 104 16.66 -16.52 4.16
C LEU A 104 16.41 -16.27 5.65
N LEU A 105 17.30 -15.54 6.33
CA LEU A 105 17.17 -15.24 7.75
C LEU A 105 16.03 -14.25 8.05
N SER A 106 15.83 -13.25 7.18
CA SER A 106 14.72 -12.30 7.30
C SER A 106 13.37 -12.95 6.96
N ALA A 107 13.32 -13.83 5.96
CA ALA A 107 12.12 -14.58 5.61
C ALA A 107 11.68 -15.53 6.74
N GLY A 108 12.61 -16.27 7.36
CA GLY A 108 12.31 -17.16 8.48
C GLY A 108 11.74 -16.43 9.70
N ARG A 109 12.20 -15.20 9.99
CA ARG A 109 11.72 -14.39 11.10
C ARG A 109 10.34 -13.79 10.84
N ARG A 110 10.01 -13.45 9.59
CA ARG A 110 8.73 -12.89 9.15
C ARG A 110 7.62 -13.92 9.04
N ILE A 111 7.95 -15.17 8.69
CA ILE A 111 7.00 -16.29 8.69
C ILE A 111 6.47 -16.56 10.10
N VAL A 112 7.30 -16.39 11.13
CA VAL A 112 6.91 -16.60 12.54
C VAL A 112 5.99 -15.49 13.06
N THR A 113 6.06 -14.27 12.47
CA THR A 113 5.23 -13.13 12.87
C THR A 113 3.95 -12.96 12.04
N GLY A 114 3.69 -13.85 11.05
CA GLY A 114 2.53 -13.76 10.17
C GLY A 114 2.60 -12.62 9.13
N GLU A 115 3.77 -12.01 8.95
CA GLU A 115 3.99 -10.85 8.07
C GLU A 115 4.47 -11.24 6.65
N SER A 116 4.05 -12.38 6.11
CA SER A 116 4.40 -12.72 4.73
C SER A 116 3.50 -11.97 3.75
N LEU A 117 3.87 -10.74 3.45
CA LEU A 117 3.33 -10.01 2.31
C LEU A 117 4.06 -10.48 1.05
N PHE A 118 3.32 -11.11 0.15
CA PHE A 118 3.81 -11.47 -1.17
C PHE A 118 3.54 -10.30 -2.10
N THR A 119 4.59 -9.63 -2.53
CA THR A 119 4.48 -8.52 -3.48
C THR A 119 5.04 -8.97 -4.82
N THR A 120 4.29 -8.71 -5.87
CA THR A 120 4.75 -8.91 -7.24
C THR A 120 5.34 -7.61 -7.77
N VAL A 121 6.54 -7.68 -8.33
CA VAL A 121 7.21 -6.55 -8.98
C VAL A 121 7.07 -6.68 -10.49
N PHE A 122 6.69 -5.59 -11.13
CA PHE A 122 6.52 -5.46 -12.57
C PHE A 122 7.56 -4.46 -13.09
N THR A 123 8.59 -4.95 -13.77
CA THR A 123 9.72 -4.15 -14.24
C THR A 123 9.71 -4.00 -15.75
N HIS A 124 9.78 -2.77 -16.24
CA HIS A 124 9.90 -2.52 -17.68
C HIS A 124 11.34 -2.77 -18.15
N GLN A 125 11.53 -3.78 -19.02
CA GLN A 125 12.82 -4.19 -19.57
C GLN A 125 13.00 -3.77 -21.03
N GLY A 126 11.99 -3.14 -21.63
CA GLY A 126 11.97 -2.79 -23.04
C GLY A 126 12.47 -1.37 -23.33
N ARG A 127 12.07 -0.88 -24.52
CA ARG A 127 12.29 0.51 -24.99
C ARG A 127 10.96 1.23 -25.10
N GLY A 128 11.00 2.58 -24.93
CA GLY A 128 9.79 3.39 -24.91
C GLY A 128 9.00 3.19 -23.64
N LYS A 129 7.73 3.53 -23.63
CA LYS A 129 6.83 3.35 -22.49
C LYS A 129 6.09 2.03 -22.57
N ALA A 130 5.82 1.42 -21.44
CA ALA A 130 5.05 0.18 -21.33
C ALA A 130 4.03 0.27 -20.20
N ARG A 131 2.92 -0.47 -20.30
CA ARG A 131 1.79 -0.34 -19.40
C ARG A 131 1.46 -1.64 -18.70
N VAL A 132 1.08 -1.50 -17.44
CA VAL A 132 0.53 -2.57 -16.64
C VAL A 132 -0.73 -2.06 -15.91
N ALA A 133 -1.78 -2.87 -15.85
CA ALA A 133 -3.03 -2.49 -15.22
C ALA A 133 -3.36 -3.36 -14.03
N PHE A 134 -3.91 -2.72 -12.99
CA PHE A 134 -4.29 -3.36 -11.73
C PHE A 134 -5.72 -3.01 -11.35
N ALA A 135 -6.49 -4.00 -10.92
CA ALA A 135 -7.86 -3.82 -10.45
C ALA A 135 -8.14 -4.64 -9.19
N ALA A 136 -9.07 -4.16 -8.39
CA ALA A 136 -9.67 -4.94 -7.33
C ALA A 136 -10.73 -5.89 -7.89
N PRO A 137 -10.99 -7.05 -7.24
CA PRO A 137 -11.96 -8.02 -7.71
C PRO A 137 -13.41 -7.66 -7.39
N TYR A 138 -13.67 -6.52 -6.76
CA TYR A 138 -14.99 -6.05 -6.35
C TYR A 138 -15.17 -4.56 -6.62
N PRO A 139 -16.43 -4.07 -6.68
CA PRO A 139 -16.73 -2.65 -6.90
C PRO A 139 -16.12 -1.74 -5.82
N GLY A 140 -15.82 -0.52 -6.18
CA GLY A 140 -15.27 0.48 -5.26
C GLY A 140 -14.59 1.63 -5.98
N THR A 141 -13.71 2.33 -5.29
CA THR A 141 -12.98 3.47 -5.82
C THR A 141 -11.48 3.24 -5.69
N VAL A 142 -10.71 3.54 -6.73
CA VAL A 142 -9.25 3.57 -6.67
C VAL A 142 -8.82 4.98 -6.26
N LEU A 143 -8.11 5.07 -5.14
CA LEU A 143 -7.56 6.33 -4.61
C LEU A 143 -6.07 6.40 -4.94
N PRO A 144 -5.64 7.31 -5.82
CA PRO A 144 -4.23 7.59 -6.02
C PRO A 144 -3.74 8.50 -4.88
N LEU A 145 -2.71 8.07 -4.17
CA LEU A 145 -2.13 8.81 -3.05
C LEU A 145 -0.62 8.90 -3.25
N ARG A 146 -0.07 10.12 -3.16
CA ARG A 146 1.37 10.33 -3.15
C ARG A 146 1.85 10.33 -1.70
N LEU A 147 2.60 9.33 -1.29
CA LEU A 147 2.99 9.15 0.12
C LEU A 147 3.77 10.35 0.68
N ALA A 148 4.60 11.00 -0.14
CA ALA A 148 5.31 12.22 0.26
C ALA A 148 4.36 13.34 0.75
N GLU A 149 3.15 13.44 0.20
CA GLU A 149 2.13 14.44 0.58
C GLU A 149 1.38 14.06 1.85
N HIS A 150 1.51 12.79 2.28
CA HIS A 150 0.87 12.23 3.47
C HIS A 150 1.86 11.91 4.60
N GLY A 151 3.02 12.60 4.64
CA GLY A 151 4.04 12.37 5.65
C GLY A 151 4.81 11.06 5.50
N GLY A 152 4.77 10.44 4.32
CA GLY A 152 5.52 9.23 3.99
C GLY A 152 4.93 7.94 4.55
N CYS A 153 3.73 7.98 5.15
CA CYS A 153 3.11 6.81 5.75
C CYS A 153 1.59 6.91 5.74
N ILE A 154 0.92 5.86 5.29
CA ILE A 154 -0.53 5.70 5.43
C ILE A 154 -0.85 4.36 6.07
N ILE A 155 -1.98 4.30 6.77
CA ILE A 155 -2.54 3.07 7.31
C ILE A 155 -3.91 2.87 6.69
N CYS A 156 -4.15 1.73 6.10
CA CYS A 156 -5.41 1.37 5.47
C CYS A 156 -5.88 0.00 5.96
N GLN A 157 -7.10 -0.37 5.60
CA GLN A 157 -7.61 -1.69 5.87
C GLN A 157 -6.74 -2.74 5.18
N LYS A 158 -6.66 -3.94 5.76
CA LYS A 158 -6.02 -5.09 5.12
C LYS A 158 -6.63 -5.32 3.73
N ASP A 159 -5.79 -5.68 2.77
CA ASP A 159 -6.17 -5.95 1.36
C ASP A 159 -6.68 -4.71 0.58
N SER A 160 -6.51 -3.50 1.13
CA SER A 160 -6.82 -2.26 0.39
C SER A 160 -5.69 -1.81 -0.55
N PHE A 161 -4.45 -2.22 -0.35
CA PHE A 161 -3.37 -1.89 -1.27
C PHE A 161 -3.57 -2.63 -2.59
N LEU A 162 -3.62 -1.88 -3.68
CA LEU A 162 -3.77 -2.43 -5.02
C LEU A 162 -2.43 -2.51 -5.75
N ALA A 163 -1.76 -1.37 -5.84
CA ALA A 163 -0.45 -1.24 -6.49
C ALA A 163 0.26 0.04 -6.03
N GLY A 164 1.54 0.18 -6.38
CA GLY A 164 2.31 1.39 -6.14
C GLY A 164 3.64 1.40 -6.88
N ALA A 165 4.36 2.50 -6.77
CA ALA A 165 5.73 2.62 -7.29
C ALA A 165 6.68 1.68 -6.55
N ARG A 166 7.70 1.18 -7.23
CA ARG A 166 8.79 0.44 -6.55
C ARG A 166 9.54 1.38 -5.62
N GLY A 167 9.82 0.90 -4.40
CA GLY A 167 10.40 1.69 -3.31
C GLY A 167 9.40 1.90 -2.17
N VAL A 168 8.11 1.77 -2.46
CA VAL A 168 7.06 1.70 -1.43
C VAL A 168 7.20 0.41 -0.63
N ARG A 169 7.03 0.48 0.69
CA ARG A 169 7.09 -0.65 1.62
C ARG A 169 5.73 -0.97 2.18
N LEU A 170 5.42 -2.25 2.22
CA LEU A 170 4.19 -2.76 2.83
C LEU A 170 4.51 -3.43 4.16
N GLY A 171 3.74 -3.11 5.18
CA GLY A 171 3.83 -3.72 6.50
C GLY A 171 2.45 -4.05 7.05
N VAL A 172 2.42 -4.87 8.10
CA VAL A 172 1.20 -5.16 8.86
C VAL A 172 1.19 -4.31 10.12
N PHE A 173 0.07 -3.68 10.39
CA PHE A 173 -0.18 -2.94 11.61
C PHE A 173 -1.30 -3.61 12.40
N LEU A 174 -0.98 -4.11 13.59
CA LEU A 174 -1.93 -4.75 14.48
C LEU A 174 -2.48 -3.71 15.47
N GLN A 175 -3.72 -3.30 15.29
CA GLN A 175 -4.39 -2.42 16.23
C GLN A 175 -5.11 -3.22 17.32
N LYS A 176 -4.55 -3.26 18.51
CA LYS A 176 -5.06 -4.10 19.60
C LYS A 176 -6.18 -3.48 20.45
N ARG A 177 -6.49 -2.18 20.34
CA ARG A 177 -7.26 -1.49 21.40
C ARG A 177 -8.47 -0.62 21.03
N ILE A 178 -8.73 -0.25 19.82
CA ILE A 178 -9.74 0.81 19.56
C ILE A 178 -11.18 0.31 19.45
N LEU A 179 -11.44 -0.98 19.25
CA LEU A 179 -12.80 -1.46 18.94
C LEU A 179 -13.21 -2.75 19.63
N THR A 180 -12.68 -3.04 20.82
CA THR A 180 -13.07 -4.24 21.60
C THR A 180 -14.55 -4.33 21.89
N GLY A 181 -15.26 -3.19 21.97
CA GLY A 181 -16.70 -3.15 22.22
C GLY A 181 -17.58 -3.36 20.99
N LEU A 182 -17.07 -3.08 19.78
CA LEU A 182 -17.86 -3.16 18.54
C LEU A 182 -17.63 -4.43 17.72
N PHE A 183 -16.46 -5.06 17.86
CA PHE A 183 -16.03 -6.18 17.01
C PHE A 183 -15.55 -7.41 17.77
N GLY A 184 -16.01 -7.62 18.99
CA GLY A 184 -15.80 -8.91 19.70
C GLY A 184 -14.39 -9.19 20.21
N GLY A 185 -13.51 -8.18 20.32
CA GLY A 185 -12.20 -8.31 20.98
C GLY A 185 -11.07 -8.88 20.09
N GLU A 186 -11.35 -9.22 18.83
CA GLU A 186 -10.33 -9.59 17.88
C GLU A 186 -9.70 -8.30 17.31
N GLY A 187 -8.36 -8.17 17.39
CA GLY A 187 -7.65 -6.97 16.90
C GLY A 187 -7.81 -6.80 15.39
N PHE A 188 -7.92 -5.53 14.94
CA PHE A 188 -7.93 -5.21 13.51
C PHE A 188 -6.53 -5.38 12.93
N ILE A 189 -6.45 -6.15 11.84
CA ILE A 189 -5.26 -6.21 11.01
C ILE A 189 -5.37 -5.08 10.00
N MET A 190 -4.47 -4.11 10.09
CA MET A 190 -4.36 -2.98 9.17
C MET A 190 -3.11 -3.16 8.32
N GLN A 191 -3.09 -2.53 7.17
CA GLN A 191 -1.94 -2.48 6.28
C GLN A 191 -1.26 -1.12 6.42
N LYS A 192 0.04 -1.12 6.66
CA LYS A 192 0.89 0.06 6.71
C LYS A 192 1.63 0.18 5.40
N ILE A 193 1.58 1.35 4.78
CA ILE A 193 2.26 1.65 3.52
C ILE A 193 3.20 2.83 3.76
N GLU A 194 4.50 2.65 3.50
CA GLU A 194 5.55 3.65 3.74
C GLU A 194 6.35 3.91 2.47
N GLY A 195 6.79 5.16 2.29
CA GLY A 195 7.60 5.60 1.16
C GLY A 195 7.33 7.04 0.77
N ASP A 196 7.69 7.39 -0.45
CA ASP A 196 7.52 8.73 -1.03
C ASP A 196 6.76 8.71 -2.37
N GLY A 197 6.63 7.53 -2.99
CA GLY A 197 6.03 7.33 -4.31
C GLY A 197 4.51 7.30 -4.33
N TRP A 198 3.98 7.08 -5.52
CA TRP A 198 2.56 6.85 -5.74
C TRP A 198 2.13 5.48 -5.22
N VAL A 199 0.96 5.45 -4.60
CA VAL A 199 0.25 4.22 -4.23
C VAL A 199 -1.21 4.33 -4.62
N PHE A 200 -1.78 3.19 -4.96
CA PHE A 200 -3.18 3.05 -5.36
C PHE A 200 -3.86 2.16 -4.33
N VAL A 201 -4.86 2.72 -3.66
CA VAL A 201 -5.60 2.05 -2.60
C VAL A 201 -7.04 1.86 -3.06
N HIS A 202 -7.55 0.65 -2.97
CA HIS A 202 -8.95 0.36 -3.25
C HIS A 202 -9.80 0.61 -2.01
N ALA A 203 -10.88 1.34 -2.19
CA ALA A 203 -11.89 1.64 -1.19
C ALA A 203 -13.27 1.27 -1.73
N GLY A 204 -13.89 0.25 -1.14
CA GLY A 204 -15.22 -0.27 -1.50
C GLY A 204 -15.99 -0.73 -0.27
#